data_1f35f059873ef9abf91d3f7fa69d2c96
#
_entry.id   1f35f059873ef9abf91d3f7fa69d2c96
#
_cell.length_a   1.000
_cell.length_b   1.000
_cell.length_c   1.000
_cell.angle_alpha   90.00
_cell.angle_beta   90.00
_cell.angle_gamma   90.00
#
_symmetry.space_group_name_H-M   'P 1'
#
loop_
_entity.id
_entity.type
_entity.pdbx_description
1 polymer ?
#
loop_
_entity_poly.entity_id
_entity_poly.type
_entity_poly.pdbx_seq_one_letter_code
_entity_poly.pdbx_strand_id
1 'polypeptide(L)'
;MLPQLKTKMTPEEYLDAERISETRHEFLDGTIFAMTGASRKHNQITSNLVRILGNYLSEKPCSVYSSDMRVKSEKARKYSYPDVVVSCENEEFEDEKEDTLLNPLLIIEVLSESTEAYDRGDKFFYYRQIESFVEYILISQKNGRLERFIRQSDNAWLYSEFNSIDDEVELNSINCKISLKEIYEKVAFEKMA
;
A
#
# COMPACT_ATOMS: atom_id res chain seq x y z
N MET A 1 -4.21 11.01 12.35
CA MET A 1 -3.89 12.16 11.46
C MET A 1 -2.40 12.36 11.53
N LEU A 2 -1.70 12.28 10.39
CA LEU A 2 -0.26 12.50 10.34
C LEU A 2 0.07 13.96 10.68
N PRO A 3 1.16 14.26 11.41
CA PRO A 3 1.53 15.63 11.74
C PRO A 3 1.88 16.40 10.45
N GLN A 4 1.18 17.50 10.23
CA GLN A 4 1.36 18.38 9.08
C GLN A 4 2.55 19.30 9.31
N LEU A 5 3.54 19.24 8.43
CA LEU A 5 4.59 20.25 8.32
C LEU A 5 4.14 21.30 7.28
N LYS A 6 3.86 22.52 7.73
CA LYS A 6 3.40 23.61 6.87
C LYS A 6 4.53 24.14 5.96
N THR A 7 4.66 23.56 4.78
CA THR A 7 5.46 24.12 3.69
C THR A 7 4.66 23.97 2.41
N LYS A 8 4.44 25.06 1.68
CA LYS A 8 3.92 24.97 0.31
C LYS A 8 5.11 24.63 -0.59
N MET A 9 5.27 23.35 -0.91
CA MET A 9 6.32 22.86 -1.79
C MET A 9 5.73 22.51 -3.16
N THR A 10 6.54 22.64 -4.21
CA THR A 10 6.21 22.01 -5.49
C THR A 10 6.50 20.50 -5.41
N PRO A 11 5.96 19.68 -6.33
CA PRO A 11 6.34 18.27 -6.42
C PRO A 11 7.86 18.05 -6.57
N GLU A 12 8.52 18.86 -7.38
CA GLU A 12 9.96 18.79 -7.62
C GLU A 12 10.75 19.10 -6.33
N GLU A 13 10.40 20.18 -5.63
CA GLU A 13 11.01 20.55 -4.35
C GLU A 13 10.81 19.45 -3.30
N TYR A 14 9.63 18.81 -3.29
CA TYR A 14 9.37 17.67 -2.41
C TYR A 14 10.29 16.49 -2.75
N LEU A 15 10.37 16.08 -4.01
CA LEU A 15 11.20 14.94 -4.43
C LEU A 15 12.68 15.16 -4.09
N ASP A 16 13.21 16.36 -4.36
CA ASP A 16 14.59 16.70 -4.03
C ASP A 16 14.86 16.64 -2.53
N ALA A 17 13.94 17.16 -1.71
CA ALA A 17 14.04 17.12 -0.25
C ALA A 17 13.89 15.69 0.30
N GLU A 18 12.93 14.93 -0.23
CA GLU A 18 12.61 13.58 0.22
C GLU A 18 13.74 12.58 -0.06
N ARG A 19 14.45 12.74 -1.20
CA ARG A 19 15.56 11.88 -1.59
C ARG A 19 16.78 11.99 -0.68
N ILE A 20 16.92 13.09 0.04
CA ILE A 20 18.02 13.30 1.00
C ILE A 20 17.56 13.24 2.46
N SER A 21 16.27 13.05 2.70
CA SER A 21 15.69 13.00 4.05
C SER A 21 15.97 11.67 4.73
N GLU A 22 16.28 11.72 6.04
CA GLU A 22 16.39 10.52 6.88
C GLU A 22 15.02 9.95 7.29
N THR A 23 13.95 10.73 7.12
CA THR A 23 12.58 10.33 7.44
C THR A 23 11.71 10.40 6.21
N ARG A 24 10.74 9.50 6.07
CA ARG A 24 9.79 9.49 4.95
C ARG A 24 8.64 10.45 5.21
N HIS A 25 8.24 11.14 4.13
CA HIS A 25 7.09 12.04 4.14
C HIS A 25 6.16 11.73 2.97
N GLU A 26 4.89 11.68 3.23
CA GLU A 26 3.89 11.77 2.17
C GLU A 26 3.67 13.25 1.77
N PHE A 27 3.31 13.47 0.51
CA PHE A 27 3.00 14.80 -0.03
C PHE A 27 1.56 14.84 -0.52
N LEU A 28 0.86 15.94 -0.24
CA LEU A 28 -0.46 16.23 -0.77
C LEU A 28 -0.58 17.72 -1.09
N ASP A 29 -0.66 18.05 -2.37
CA ASP A 29 -0.93 19.40 -2.89
C ASP A 29 -0.15 20.51 -2.17
N GLY A 30 1.16 20.33 -2.04
CA GLY A 30 2.07 21.30 -1.42
C GLY A 30 2.32 21.11 0.07
N THR A 31 1.68 20.15 0.71
CA THR A 31 1.84 19.86 2.14
C THR A 31 2.53 18.50 2.34
N ILE A 32 3.51 18.46 3.23
CA ILE A 32 4.18 17.20 3.61
C ILE A 32 3.71 16.70 4.97
N PHE A 33 3.68 15.37 5.12
CA PHE A 33 3.24 14.66 6.32
C PHE A 33 4.28 13.62 6.68
N ALA A 34 4.92 13.79 7.84
CA ALA A 34 5.93 12.85 8.30
C ALA A 34 5.29 11.49 8.60
N MET A 35 5.93 10.42 8.10
CA MET A 35 5.55 9.06 8.45
C MET A 35 6.10 8.67 9.81
N THR A 36 5.33 7.87 10.54
CA THR A 36 5.76 7.30 11.83
C THR A 36 6.32 5.90 11.64
N GLY A 37 7.17 5.46 12.56
CA GLY A 37 7.69 4.09 12.55
C GLY A 37 6.60 3.03 12.72
N ALA A 38 6.85 1.85 12.16
CA ALA A 38 5.94 0.71 12.18
C ALA A 38 6.15 -0.20 13.40
N SER A 39 5.05 -0.83 13.88
CA SER A 39 5.11 -1.82 14.96
C SER A 39 5.80 -3.12 14.52
N ARG A 40 6.18 -3.98 15.49
CA ARG A 40 6.69 -5.32 15.19
C ARG A 40 5.70 -6.15 14.37
N LYS A 41 4.39 -6.08 14.70
CA LYS A 41 3.34 -6.83 13.96
C LYS A 41 3.23 -6.34 12.53
N HIS A 42 3.23 -5.03 12.34
CA HIS A 42 3.21 -4.39 11.02
C HIS A 42 4.37 -4.88 10.15
N ASN A 43 5.60 -4.77 10.64
CA ASN A 43 6.79 -5.23 9.93
C ASN A 43 6.75 -6.71 9.60
N GLN A 44 6.26 -7.56 10.51
CA GLN A 44 6.15 -9.01 10.27
C GLN A 44 5.13 -9.31 9.16
N ILE A 45 3.96 -8.67 9.19
CA ILE A 45 2.91 -8.82 8.16
C ILE A 45 3.44 -8.36 6.79
N THR A 46 4.03 -7.16 6.72
CA THR A 46 4.62 -6.62 5.49
C THR A 46 5.70 -7.55 4.92
N SER A 47 6.61 -8.05 5.76
CA SER A 47 7.65 -8.99 5.34
C SER A 47 7.08 -10.31 4.81
N ASN A 48 6.04 -10.84 5.45
CA ASN A 48 5.36 -12.06 4.98
C ASN A 48 4.72 -11.83 3.60
N LEU A 49 4.03 -10.70 3.42
CA LEU A 49 3.41 -10.32 2.14
C LEU A 49 4.42 -10.21 1.01
N VAL A 50 5.51 -9.48 1.23
CA VAL A 50 6.58 -9.32 0.22
C VAL A 50 7.16 -10.69 -0.15
N ARG A 51 7.41 -11.57 0.84
CA ARG A 51 7.90 -12.93 0.59
C ARG A 51 6.91 -13.78 -0.22
N ILE A 52 5.63 -13.78 0.18
CA ILE A 52 4.58 -14.57 -0.49
C ILE A 52 4.41 -14.12 -1.93
N LEU A 53 4.21 -12.82 -2.14
CA LEU A 53 4.00 -12.25 -3.46
C LEU A 53 5.25 -12.34 -4.34
N GLY A 54 6.44 -12.07 -3.78
CA GLY A 54 7.70 -12.21 -4.51
C GLY A 54 7.95 -13.63 -5.00
N ASN A 55 7.68 -14.64 -4.17
CA ASN A 55 7.79 -16.05 -4.59
C ASN A 55 6.77 -16.40 -5.69
N TYR A 56 5.52 -15.92 -5.53
CA TYR A 56 4.46 -16.23 -6.50
C TYR A 56 4.67 -15.56 -7.86
N LEU A 57 5.24 -14.36 -7.85
CA LEU A 57 5.44 -13.54 -9.04
C LEU A 57 6.82 -13.70 -9.68
N SER A 58 7.71 -14.55 -9.12
CA SER A 58 9.09 -14.72 -9.59
C SER A 58 9.25 -15.07 -11.07
N GLU A 59 8.28 -15.80 -11.64
CA GLU A 59 8.25 -16.20 -13.06
C GLU A 59 7.28 -15.34 -13.89
N LYS A 60 6.71 -14.28 -13.32
CA LYS A 60 5.77 -13.39 -13.98
C LYS A 60 6.41 -12.02 -14.25
N PRO A 61 5.97 -11.28 -15.26
CA PRO A 61 6.45 -9.92 -15.54
C PRO A 61 5.85 -8.92 -14.54
N CYS A 62 6.03 -9.16 -13.25
CA CYS A 62 5.50 -8.34 -12.17
C CYS A 62 6.57 -8.12 -11.11
N SER A 63 6.64 -6.91 -10.59
CA SER A 63 7.51 -6.53 -9.48
C SER A 63 6.70 -6.29 -8.21
N VAL A 64 7.29 -6.65 -7.06
CA VAL A 64 6.74 -6.40 -5.72
C VAL A 64 7.66 -5.43 -5.01
N TYR A 65 7.14 -4.31 -4.58
CA TYR A 65 7.88 -3.30 -3.83
C TYR A 65 7.31 -3.16 -2.42
N SER A 66 8.20 -2.86 -1.48
CA SER A 66 7.84 -2.55 -0.10
C SER A 66 7.78 -1.04 0.16
N SER A 67 7.60 -0.67 1.39
CA SER A 67 7.30 0.67 1.91
C SER A 67 8.23 1.82 1.48
N ASP A 68 9.29 1.58 0.74
CA ASP A 68 10.18 2.63 0.23
C ASP A 68 9.90 3.03 -1.22
N MET A 69 9.02 2.30 -1.93
CA MET A 69 8.56 2.70 -3.25
C MET A 69 7.41 3.69 -3.13
N ARG A 70 7.64 4.92 -3.59
CA ARG A 70 6.55 5.90 -3.69
C ARG A 70 5.57 5.54 -4.78
N VAL A 71 4.33 5.92 -4.58
CA VAL A 71 3.27 5.88 -5.60
C VAL A 71 2.72 7.28 -5.76
N LYS A 72 2.67 7.75 -7.02
CA LYS A 72 2.10 9.04 -7.37
C LYS A 72 0.67 8.89 -7.88
N SER A 73 -0.27 9.63 -7.28
CA SER A 73 -1.59 9.89 -7.85
C SER A 73 -1.57 11.28 -8.49
N GLU A 74 -1.38 11.34 -9.81
CA GLU A 74 -1.22 12.59 -10.56
C GLU A 74 -2.42 13.53 -10.38
N LYS A 75 -3.64 13.02 -10.58
CA LYS A 75 -4.88 13.81 -10.45
C LYS A 75 -5.09 14.38 -9.04
N ALA A 76 -4.61 13.68 -8.01
CA ALA A 76 -4.70 14.13 -6.63
C ALA A 76 -3.50 14.98 -6.20
N ARG A 77 -2.45 15.11 -7.04
CA ARG A 77 -1.16 15.70 -6.66
C ARG A 77 -0.64 15.12 -5.34
N LYS A 78 -0.71 13.77 -5.23
CA LYS A 78 -0.38 13.03 -4.02
C LYS A 78 0.77 12.06 -4.29
N TYR A 79 1.73 12.04 -3.35
CA TYR A 79 2.77 11.01 -3.25
C TYR A 79 2.56 10.27 -1.92
N SER A 80 2.49 8.96 -2.00
CA SER A 80 2.29 8.08 -0.84
C SER A 80 3.30 6.94 -0.85
N TYR A 81 3.52 6.36 0.31
CA TYR A 81 4.30 5.13 0.48
C TYR A 81 3.37 4.00 0.95
N PRO A 82 2.88 3.16 0.03
CA PRO A 82 2.12 1.98 0.43
C PRO A 82 3.04 0.95 1.11
N ASP A 83 2.47 0.14 2.00
CA ASP A 83 3.25 -0.92 2.67
C ASP A 83 3.75 -1.99 1.70
N VAL A 84 2.90 -2.37 0.73
CA VAL A 84 3.28 -3.22 -0.41
C VAL A 84 2.57 -2.74 -1.66
N VAL A 85 3.30 -2.67 -2.77
CA VAL A 85 2.75 -2.36 -4.09
C VAL A 85 3.23 -3.36 -5.13
N VAL A 86 2.34 -3.75 -6.03
CA VAL A 86 2.67 -4.61 -7.18
C VAL A 86 2.36 -3.85 -8.46
N SER A 87 3.32 -3.87 -9.37
CA SER A 87 3.17 -3.45 -10.76
C SER A 87 3.51 -4.59 -11.70
N CYS A 88 2.90 -4.66 -12.87
CA CYS A 88 3.12 -5.73 -13.84
C CYS A 88 3.36 -5.14 -15.23
N GLU A 89 4.11 -5.89 -16.05
CA GLU A 89 4.46 -5.54 -17.43
C GLU A 89 5.32 -4.25 -17.52
N ASN A 90 4.85 -3.24 -18.24
CA ASN A 90 5.60 -2.02 -18.48
C ASN A 90 5.47 -1.07 -17.29
N GLU A 91 6.41 -1.13 -16.36
CA GLU A 91 6.45 -0.21 -15.22
C GLU A 91 6.72 1.21 -15.68
N GLU A 92 5.94 2.15 -15.15
CA GLU A 92 6.07 3.57 -15.41
C GLU A 92 6.56 4.29 -14.17
N PHE A 93 7.68 4.99 -14.29
CA PHE A 93 8.27 5.79 -13.22
C PHE A 93 8.22 7.26 -13.57
N GLU A 94 8.22 8.14 -12.56
CA GLU A 94 8.13 9.59 -12.75
C GLU A 94 9.38 10.17 -13.42
N ASP A 95 10.55 9.62 -13.09
CA ASP A 95 11.84 10.04 -13.65
C ASP A 95 12.85 8.89 -13.66
N GLU A 96 14.07 9.18 -14.15
CA GLU A 96 15.17 8.22 -14.27
C GLU A 96 15.71 7.68 -12.93
N LYS A 97 15.22 8.18 -11.79
CA LYS A 97 15.55 7.65 -10.46
C LYS A 97 14.79 6.39 -10.11
N GLU A 98 13.68 6.12 -10.80
CA GLU A 98 12.84 4.93 -10.64
C GLU A 98 12.40 4.71 -9.18
N ASP A 99 12.22 5.80 -8.42
CA ASP A 99 11.83 5.77 -7.01
C ASP A 99 10.37 6.18 -6.76
N THR A 100 9.62 6.45 -7.83
CA THR A 100 8.21 6.86 -7.79
C THR A 100 7.44 6.18 -8.91
N LEU A 101 6.60 5.21 -8.56
CA LEU A 101 5.79 4.41 -9.47
C LEU A 101 4.50 5.15 -9.85
N LEU A 102 4.15 5.15 -11.13
CA LEU A 102 2.96 5.81 -11.68
C LEU A 102 1.81 4.85 -11.96
N ASN A 103 2.10 3.58 -12.21
CA ASN A 103 1.12 2.58 -12.64
C ASN A 103 1.04 1.34 -11.73
N PRO A 104 0.76 1.50 -10.41
CA PRO A 104 0.50 0.37 -9.53
C PRO A 104 -0.74 -0.39 -9.98
N LEU A 105 -0.72 -1.72 -9.86
CA LEU A 105 -1.85 -2.60 -10.14
C LEU A 105 -2.59 -2.99 -8.86
N LEU A 106 -1.83 -3.40 -7.84
CA LEU A 106 -2.30 -3.80 -6.52
C LEU A 106 -1.57 -2.99 -5.45
N ILE A 107 -2.31 -2.49 -4.47
CA ILE A 107 -1.76 -1.85 -3.27
C ILE A 107 -2.28 -2.56 -2.03
N ILE A 108 -1.41 -2.80 -1.07
CA ILE A 108 -1.74 -3.39 0.23
C ILE A 108 -1.27 -2.46 1.35
N GLU A 109 -2.16 -2.17 2.29
CA GLU A 109 -1.85 -1.41 3.50
C GLU A 109 -2.09 -2.27 4.75
N VAL A 110 -1.15 -2.24 5.66
CA VAL A 110 -1.23 -2.91 6.95
C VAL A 110 -1.72 -1.90 7.99
N LEU A 111 -2.97 -1.96 8.34
CA LEU A 111 -3.67 -0.99 9.17
C LEU A 111 -3.02 -0.81 10.53
N SER A 112 -2.65 0.41 10.86
CA SER A 112 -2.21 0.80 12.20
C SER A 112 -3.31 1.57 12.93
N GLU A 113 -3.23 1.61 14.25
CA GLU A 113 -4.22 2.34 15.05
C GLU A 113 -4.28 3.84 14.73
N SER A 114 -3.15 4.42 14.32
CA SER A 114 -3.03 5.84 13.99
C SER A 114 -3.45 6.17 12.56
N THR A 115 -3.36 5.23 11.61
CA THR A 115 -3.57 5.47 10.17
C THR A 115 -4.80 4.75 9.60
N GLU A 116 -5.40 3.79 10.31
CA GLU A 116 -6.52 2.97 9.84
C GLU A 116 -7.66 3.78 9.18
N ALA A 117 -8.07 4.88 9.82
CA ALA A 117 -9.13 5.72 9.26
C ALA A 117 -8.72 6.44 7.96
N TYR A 118 -7.44 6.83 7.87
CA TYR A 118 -6.87 7.48 6.69
C TYR A 118 -6.71 6.46 5.54
N ASP A 119 -6.20 5.27 5.83
CA ASP A 119 -5.99 4.21 4.84
C ASP A 119 -7.31 3.75 4.23
N ARG A 120 -8.40 3.65 5.05
CA ARG A 120 -9.75 3.31 4.61
C ARG A 120 -10.45 4.43 3.83
N GLY A 121 -10.10 5.68 4.09
CA GLY A 121 -10.77 6.85 3.55
C GLY A 121 -9.96 7.59 2.50
N ASP A 122 -9.25 8.62 2.93
CA ASP A 122 -8.59 9.58 2.04
C ASP A 122 -7.49 8.93 1.17
N LYS A 123 -6.69 8.02 1.74
CA LYS A 123 -5.63 7.34 1.00
C LYS A 123 -6.21 6.48 -0.14
N PHE A 124 -7.27 5.72 0.15
CA PHE A 124 -8.00 4.96 -0.86
C PHE A 124 -8.63 5.90 -1.91
N PHE A 125 -9.21 7.04 -1.49
CA PHE A 125 -9.75 8.02 -2.42
C PHE A 125 -8.70 8.54 -3.41
N TYR A 126 -7.45 8.76 -2.98
CA TYR A 126 -6.37 9.20 -3.86
C TYR A 126 -5.90 8.07 -4.79
N TYR A 127 -5.72 6.86 -4.28
CA TYR A 127 -5.32 5.71 -5.11
C TYR A 127 -6.32 5.37 -6.20
N ARG A 128 -7.63 5.49 -5.93
CA ARG A 128 -8.68 5.23 -6.93
C ARG A 128 -8.61 6.13 -8.18
N GLN A 129 -7.88 7.23 -8.12
CA GLN A 129 -7.69 8.14 -9.25
C GLN A 129 -6.60 7.68 -10.21
N ILE A 130 -5.80 6.68 -9.83
CA ILE A 130 -4.81 6.03 -10.67
C ILE A 130 -5.54 5.01 -11.55
N GLU A 131 -5.34 5.10 -12.85
CA GLU A 131 -6.10 4.33 -13.84
C GLU A 131 -5.77 2.83 -13.79
N SER A 132 -4.49 2.51 -13.65
CA SER A 132 -3.95 1.14 -13.55
C SER A 132 -4.34 0.42 -12.25
N PHE A 133 -4.64 1.17 -11.18
CA PHE A 133 -4.92 0.62 -9.86
C PHE A 133 -6.29 -0.06 -9.82
N VAL A 134 -6.32 -1.37 -9.65
CA VAL A 134 -7.54 -2.19 -9.75
C VAL A 134 -7.87 -2.99 -8.49
N GLU A 135 -6.93 -3.17 -7.58
CA GLU A 135 -7.17 -3.94 -6.37
C GLU A 135 -6.50 -3.30 -5.13
N TYR A 136 -7.28 -3.17 -4.05
CA TYR A 136 -6.82 -2.63 -2.77
C TYR A 136 -7.07 -3.61 -1.65
N ILE A 137 -6.06 -3.86 -0.85
CA ILE A 137 -6.10 -4.77 0.29
C ILE A 137 -5.77 -4.02 1.57
N LEU A 138 -6.60 -4.21 2.59
CA LEU A 138 -6.35 -3.71 3.93
C LEU A 138 -6.21 -4.88 4.91
N ILE A 139 -5.12 -4.90 5.65
CA ILE A 139 -4.79 -6.00 6.56
C ILE A 139 -4.74 -5.50 8.01
N SER A 140 -5.53 -6.12 8.88
CA SER A 140 -5.58 -5.76 10.29
C SER A 140 -4.36 -6.28 11.05
N GLN A 141 -3.79 -5.47 11.95
CA GLN A 141 -2.81 -5.91 12.95
C GLN A 141 -3.44 -6.47 14.23
N LYS A 142 -4.75 -6.23 14.43
CA LYS A 142 -5.46 -6.54 15.68
C LYS A 142 -6.01 -7.97 15.69
N ASN A 143 -6.38 -8.46 14.52
CA ASN A 143 -7.01 -9.78 14.33
C ASN A 143 -6.70 -10.31 12.93
N GLY A 144 -7.02 -11.59 12.69
CA GLY A 144 -6.85 -12.25 11.38
C GLY A 144 -7.91 -11.79 10.37
N ARG A 145 -7.91 -10.51 10.00
CA ARG A 145 -8.89 -9.90 9.10
C ARG A 145 -8.21 -9.23 7.91
N LEU A 146 -8.78 -9.48 6.74
CA LEU A 146 -8.41 -8.84 5.48
C LEU A 146 -9.65 -8.27 4.81
N GLU A 147 -9.56 -7.06 4.30
CA GLU A 147 -10.57 -6.42 3.47
C GLU A 147 -10.01 -6.22 2.07
N ARG A 148 -10.83 -6.52 1.07
CA ARG A 148 -10.46 -6.40 -0.33
C ARG A 148 -11.46 -5.54 -1.09
N PHE A 149 -10.93 -4.66 -1.92
CA PHE A 149 -11.69 -3.84 -2.85
C PHE A 149 -11.19 -4.10 -4.27
N ILE A 150 -12.07 -4.47 -5.19
CA ILE A 150 -11.75 -4.72 -6.60
C ILE A 150 -12.52 -3.73 -7.46
N ARG A 151 -11.81 -3.01 -8.34
CA ARG A 151 -12.42 -2.09 -9.30
C ARG A 151 -13.27 -2.86 -10.31
N GLN A 152 -14.46 -2.34 -10.58
CA GLN A 152 -15.38 -2.85 -11.58
C GLN A 152 -15.38 -1.95 -12.83
N SER A 153 -15.97 -2.45 -13.93
CA SER A 153 -16.00 -1.74 -15.22
C SER A 153 -16.71 -0.37 -15.21
N ASP A 154 -17.61 -0.16 -14.25
CA ASP A 154 -18.37 1.08 -14.06
C ASP A 154 -17.77 2.04 -13.02
N ASN A 155 -16.48 1.85 -12.66
CA ASN A 155 -15.77 2.52 -11.58
C ASN A 155 -16.34 2.27 -10.16
N ALA A 156 -17.28 1.34 -10.01
CA ALA A 156 -17.65 0.82 -8.70
C ALA A 156 -16.51 -0.01 -8.11
N TRP A 157 -16.56 -0.24 -6.80
CA TRP A 157 -15.61 -1.09 -6.11
C TRP A 157 -16.35 -2.18 -5.36
N LEU A 158 -16.05 -3.43 -5.69
CA LEU A 158 -16.57 -4.59 -4.99
C LEU A 158 -15.79 -4.82 -3.70
N TYR A 159 -16.48 -4.71 -2.58
CA TYR A 159 -15.93 -5.00 -1.26
C TYR A 159 -16.12 -6.46 -0.88
N SER A 160 -15.10 -7.06 -0.29
CA SER A 160 -15.14 -8.39 0.32
C SER A 160 -14.33 -8.39 1.62
N GLU A 161 -14.74 -9.21 2.59
CA GLU A 161 -14.10 -9.31 3.89
C GLU A 161 -13.82 -10.78 4.23
N PHE A 162 -12.66 -11.04 4.81
CA PHE A 162 -12.18 -12.35 5.24
C PHE A 162 -11.79 -12.25 6.71
N ASN A 163 -12.40 -13.07 7.55
CA ASN A 163 -12.31 -12.94 9.00
C ASN A 163 -11.74 -14.19 9.70
N SER A 164 -11.44 -15.24 8.96
CA SER A 164 -10.84 -16.46 9.48
C SER A 164 -9.37 -16.56 9.08
N ILE A 165 -8.52 -16.99 9.99
CA ILE A 165 -7.11 -17.28 9.72
C ILE A 165 -6.93 -18.40 8.67
N ASP A 166 -7.95 -19.25 8.49
CA ASP A 166 -7.96 -20.32 7.52
C ASP A 166 -8.53 -19.90 6.15
N ASP A 167 -8.96 -18.63 6.01
CA ASP A 167 -9.44 -18.11 4.74
C ASP A 167 -8.30 -17.98 3.72
N GLU A 168 -8.66 -18.22 2.46
CA GLU A 168 -7.83 -17.99 1.29
C GLU A 168 -8.43 -16.88 0.44
N VAL A 169 -7.60 -15.99 -0.07
CA VAL A 169 -8.01 -14.81 -0.84
C VAL A 169 -7.42 -14.88 -2.23
N GLU A 170 -8.26 -14.79 -3.24
CA GLU A 170 -7.80 -14.61 -4.63
C GLU A 170 -7.51 -13.14 -4.89
N LEU A 171 -6.28 -12.81 -5.23
CA LEU A 171 -5.85 -11.51 -5.74
C LEU A 171 -6.03 -11.52 -7.25
N ASN A 172 -7.19 -11.04 -7.71
CA ASN A 172 -7.61 -11.15 -9.10
C ASN A 172 -6.70 -10.38 -10.06
N SER A 173 -6.17 -9.23 -9.62
CA SER A 173 -5.30 -8.37 -10.42
C SER A 173 -4.01 -9.08 -10.88
N ILE A 174 -3.49 -10.00 -10.09
CA ILE A 174 -2.23 -10.69 -10.33
C ILE A 174 -2.40 -12.21 -10.50
N ASN A 175 -3.66 -12.69 -10.49
CA ASN A 175 -4.02 -14.11 -10.53
C ASN A 175 -3.18 -14.93 -9.52
N CYS A 176 -3.27 -14.55 -8.26
CA CYS A 176 -2.56 -15.11 -7.12
C CYS A 176 -3.54 -15.49 -6.01
N LYS A 177 -3.30 -16.60 -5.34
CA LYS A 177 -4.06 -17.01 -4.16
C LYS A 177 -3.16 -16.97 -2.94
N ILE A 178 -3.59 -16.25 -1.91
CA ILE A 178 -2.84 -16.09 -0.66
C ILE A 178 -3.68 -16.57 0.52
N SER A 179 -3.01 -17.12 1.54
CA SER A 179 -3.65 -17.58 2.78
C SER A 179 -3.45 -16.56 3.90
N LEU A 180 -4.50 -16.27 4.67
CA LEU A 180 -4.37 -15.43 5.86
C LEU A 180 -3.39 -16.06 6.86
N LYS A 181 -3.33 -17.37 6.94
CA LYS A 181 -2.39 -18.10 7.80
C LYS A 181 -0.92 -17.80 7.45
N GLU A 182 -0.58 -17.67 6.16
CA GLU A 182 0.77 -17.31 5.71
C GLU A 182 1.06 -15.82 5.95
N ILE A 183 0.07 -14.94 5.74
CA ILE A 183 0.19 -13.50 6.01
C ILE A 183 0.51 -13.26 7.48
N TYR A 184 -0.18 -13.97 8.38
CA TYR A 184 -0.04 -13.83 9.83
C TYR A 184 0.98 -14.81 10.46
N GLU A 185 1.84 -15.43 9.66
CA GLU A 185 2.90 -16.29 10.18
C GLU A 185 3.79 -15.53 11.17
N LYS A 186 3.96 -16.08 12.40
CA LYS A 186 4.70 -15.45 13.52
C LYS A 186 4.09 -14.14 14.06
N VAL A 187 2.85 -13.83 13.73
CA VAL A 187 2.08 -12.73 14.31
C VAL A 187 1.17 -13.27 15.41
N ALA A 188 1.35 -12.78 16.64
CA ALA A 188 0.49 -13.16 17.75
C ALA A 188 -0.60 -12.09 17.96
N PHE A 189 -1.85 -12.50 18.00
CA PHE A 189 -2.96 -11.66 18.43
C PHE A 189 -3.11 -11.72 19.96
N GLU A 190 -3.51 -10.60 20.55
CA GLU A 190 -3.88 -10.58 21.96
C GLU A 190 -5.17 -11.40 22.14
N LYS A 191 -5.17 -12.28 23.13
CA LYS A 191 -6.43 -12.98 23.48
C LYS A 191 -7.41 -11.92 23.98
N MET A 192 -8.55 -11.82 23.33
CA MET A 192 -9.65 -11.06 23.90
C MET A 192 -10.00 -11.70 25.26
N ALA A 193 -9.90 -10.90 26.31
CA ALA A 193 -10.23 -11.30 27.68
C ALA A 193 -11.74 -11.50 27.82
#